data_17338e4be3d571ad7a5e90a3c4d0a366
#
_entry.id   17338e4be3d571ad7a5e90a3c4d0a366
#
_cell.length_a   1.000
_cell.length_b   1.000
_cell.length_c   1.000
_cell.angle_alpha   90.00
_cell.angle_beta   90.00
_cell.angle_gamma   90.00
#
_symmetry.space_group_name_H-M   'P 1'
#
loop_
_entity.id
_entity.type
_entity.pdbx_description
1 polymer ?
#
loop_
_entity_poly.entity_id
_entity_poly.type
_entity_poly.pdbx_seq_one_letter_code
_entity_poly.pdbx_strand_id
1 'polypeptide(L)'
;LYEIMSTIERSLIVFKPDAVGRGIVGEILARFEKVGLKIVGTKMLNPDTEFYHHHYEKIGTMITRHGQKIFDTTVTMMQAGPVIAFVLEGIDAVAVIRKMVGATESKSALPGTIRGDYSHMSYGHADQMGIGLPNILHASGDAKEAEMEITHWFSESELFDYEVSHEKFTQTKKK
;
A
#
# COMPACT_ATOMS: atom_id res chain seq x y z
N LEU A 1 -7.33 -5.66 33.94
CA LEU A 1 -8.17 -5.03 32.90
C LEU A 1 -7.33 -4.98 31.65
N TYR A 2 -7.56 -5.91 30.69
CA TYR A 2 -6.99 -5.78 29.35
C TYR A 2 -7.73 -4.61 28.68
N GLU A 3 -7.04 -3.52 28.39
CA GLU A 3 -7.53 -2.55 27.42
C GLU A 3 -7.74 -3.28 26.12
N ILE A 4 -8.99 -3.41 25.69
CA ILE A 4 -9.30 -3.91 24.35
C ILE A 4 -8.90 -2.78 23.41
N MET A 5 -7.67 -2.87 22.86
CA MET A 5 -7.25 -1.98 21.78
C MET A 5 -8.22 -2.15 20.62
N SER A 6 -8.62 -1.05 20.02
CA SER A 6 -9.44 -1.09 18.80
C SER A 6 -8.68 -1.90 17.74
N THR A 7 -9.35 -2.88 17.14
CA THR A 7 -8.82 -3.61 15.99
C THR A 7 -9.10 -2.90 14.67
N ILE A 8 -9.78 -1.73 14.71
CA ILE A 8 -9.95 -0.88 13.54
C ILE A 8 -8.64 -0.17 13.26
N GLU A 9 -8.08 -0.47 12.11
CA GLU A 9 -6.79 0.04 11.65
C GLU A 9 -6.95 0.75 10.30
N ARG A 10 -6.01 1.64 10.01
CA ARG A 10 -5.81 2.23 8.69
C ARG A 10 -4.50 1.75 8.10
N SER A 11 -4.48 1.55 6.78
CA SER A 11 -3.27 1.20 6.03
C SER A 11 -3.19 2.04 4.76
N LEU A 12 -1.96 2.46 4.42
CA LEU A 12 -1.69 3.08 3.14
C LEU A 12 -1.51 2.00 2.07
N ILE A 13 -2.15 2.19 0.91
CA ILE A 13 -1.77 1.52 -0.33
C ILE A 13 -1.44 2.57 -1.40
N VAL A 14 -0.41 2.31 -2.20
CA VAL A 14 -0.04 3.20 -3.31
C VAL A 14 0.10 2.35 -4.57
N PHE A 15 -0.84 2.51 -5.51
CA PHE A 15 -0.71 1.90 -6.83
C PHE A 15 0.43 2.57 -7.58
N LYS A 16 1.38 1.77 -8.01
CA LYS A 16 2.58 2.20 -8.71
C LYS A 16 2.29 2.54 -10.18
N PRO A 17 3.19 3.23 -10.87
CA PRO A 17 3.00 3.58 -12.29
C PRO A 17 2.72 2.39 -13.19
N ASP A 18 3.27 1.21 -12.90
CA ASP A 18 3.00 -0.02 -13.66
C ASP A 18 1.53 -0.45 -13.57
N ALA A 19 0.89 -0.35 -12.40
CA ALA A 19 -0.53 -0.65 -12.24
C ALA A 19 -1.43 0.42 -12.87
N VAL A 20 -1.06 1.69 -12.71
CA VAL A 20 -1.81 2.82 -13.29
C VAL A 20 -1.76 2.76 -14.81
N GLY A 21 -0.56 2.59 -15.39
CA GLY A 21 -0.37 2.51 -16.84
C GLY A 21 -1.04 1.30 -17.49
N ARG A 22 -1.22 0.20 -16.74
CA ARG A 22 -1.94 -1.00 -17.19
C ARG A 22 -3.47 -0.90 -17.07
N GLY A 23 -4.00 0.12 -16.39
CA GLY A 23 -5.44 0.30 -16.20
C GLY A 23 -6.10 -0.74 -15.29
N ILE A 24 -5.35 -1.33 -14.34
CA ILE A 24 -5.85 -2.41 -13.46
C ILE A 24 -6.19 -1.95 -12.05
N VAL A 25 -6.07 -0.66 -11.76
CA VAL A 25 -6.32 -0.09 -10.42
C VAL A 25 -7.74 -0.40 -9.93
N GLY A 26 -8.76 -0.15 -10.76
CA GLY A 26 -10.16 -0.37 -10.38
C GLY A 26 -10.48 -1.83 -10.06
N GLU A 27 -9.93 -2.77 -10.84
CA GLU A 27 -10.13 -4.21 -10.62
C GLU A 27 -9.50 -4.66 -9.29
N ILE A 28 -8.28 -4.18 -8.99
CA ILE A 28 -7.60 -4.50 -7.74
C ILE A 28 -8.27 -3.83 -6.55
N LEU A 29 -8.66 -2.53 -6.70
CA LEU A 29 -9.36 -1.80 -5.64
C LEU A 29 -10.67 -2.49 -5.24
N ALA A 30 -11.42 -2.99 -6.22
CA ALA A 30 -12.64 -3.75 -5.96
C ALA A 30 -12.41 -5.01 -5.10
N ARG A 31 -11.22 -5.62 -5.13
CA ARG A 31 -10.89 -6.76 -4.26
C ARG A 31 -10.83 -6.34 -2.78
N PHE A 32 -10.28 -5.16 -2.49
CA PHE A 32 -10.25 -4.62 -1.12
C PHE A 32 -11.64 -4.26 -0.62
N GLU A 33 -12.47 -3.61 -1.45
CA GLU A 33 -13.85 -3.26 -1.09
C GLU A 33 -14.71 -4.51 -0.86
N LYS A 34 -14.54 -5.58 -1.67
CA LYS A 34 -15.29 -6.85 -1.52
C LYS A 34 -15.06 -7.54 -0.18
N VAL A 35 -13.93 -7.37 0.47
CA VAL A 35 -13.69 -7.93 1.82
C VAL A 35 -14.11 -6.96 2.93
N GLY A 36 -14.67 -5.81 2.59
CA GLY A 36 -15.21 -4.85 3.54
C GLY A 36 -14.23 -3.78 4.02
N LEU A 37 -13.12 -3.57 3.33
CA LEU A 37 -12.23 -2.43 3.62
C LEU A 37 -12.85 -1.14 3.09
N LYS A 38 -12.90 -0.11 3.94
CA LYS A 38 -13.47 1.21 3.66
C LYS A 38 -12.40 2.14 3.10
N ILE A 39 -12.70 2.84 2.01
CA ILE A 39 -11.82 3.90 1.48
C ILE A 39 -12.06 5.16 2.30
N VAL A 40 -11.04 5.65 3.03
CA VAL A 40 -11.14 6.88 3.82
C VAL A 40 -10.37 8.05 3.23
N GLY A 41 -9.47 7.81 2.29
CA GLY A 41 -8.75 8.85 1.56
C GLY A 41 -8.26 8.33 0.21
N THR A 42 -8.21 9.20 -0.79
CA THR A 42 -7.64 8.88 -2.11
C THR A 42 -7.10 10.11 -2.79
N LYS A 43 -5.98 9.96 -3.50
CA LYS A 43 -5.46 11.00 -4.40
C LYS A 43 -4.52 10.41 -5.46
N MET A 44 -4.47 11.09 -6.59
CA MET A 44 -3.54 10.82 -7.68
C MET A 44 -2.48 11.92 -7.71
N LEU A 45 -1.21 11.56 -7.76
CA LEU A 45 -0.11 12.51 -7.72
C LEU A 45 1.14 11.95 -8.40
N ASN A 46 2.11 12.83 -8.62
CA ASN A 46 3.43 12.48 -9.14
C ASN A 46 4.50 13.06 -8.20
N PRO A 47 4.84 12.37 -7.10
CA PRO A 47 5.76 12.86 -6.08
C PRO A 47 7.17 13.08 -6.62
N ASP A 48 7.86 14.05 -6.04
CA ASP A 48 9.29 14.28 -6.30
C ASP A 48 10.21 13.31 -5.53
N THR A 49 11.50 13.44 -5.77
CA THR A 49 12.51 12.58 -5.13
C THR A 49 12.58 12.80 -3.62
N GLU A 50 12.37 14.04 -3.13
CA GLU A 50 12.42 14.34 -1.70
C GLU A 50 11.25 13.67 -0.96
N PHE A 51 10.05 13.70 -1.55
CA PHE A 51 8.88 13.01 -1.04
C PHE A 51 9.11 11.49 -0.95
N TYR A 52 9.67 10.88 -2.01
CA TYR A 52 10.02 9.46 -2.00
C TYR A 52 11.18 9.13 -1.06
N HIS A 53 12.14 10.04 -0.86
CA HIS A 53 13.18 9.86 0.14
C HIS A 53 12.59 9.79 1.56
N HIS A 54 11.62 10.65 1.86
CA HIS A 54 10.92 10.56 3.15
C HIS A 54 10.20 9.21 3.29
N HIS A 55 9.43 8.82 2.29
CA HIS A 55 8.66 7.57 2.32
C HIS A 55 9.55 6.33 2.43
N TYR A 56 10.51 6.18 1.52
CA TYR A 56 11.31 4.96 1.42
C TYR A 56 12.48 4.91 2.40
N GLU A 57 13.09 6.03 2.78
CA GLU A 57 14.24 6.02 3.70
C GLU A 57 13.88 6.49 5.11
N LYS A 58 13.23 7.65 5.28
CA LYS A 58 12.92 8.15 6.62
C LYS A 58 11.92 7.25 7.37
N ILE A 59 10.96 6.67 6.66
CA ILE A 59 10.00 5.72 7.21
C ILE A 59 10.48 4.28 6.99
N GLY A 60 10.71 3.90 5.73
CA GLY A 60 10.97 2.51 5.31
C GLY A 60 12.42 2.02 5.45
N THR A 61 13.39 2.90 5.76
CA THR A 61 14.83 2.57 5.93
C THR A 61 15.44 1.81 4.74
N MET A 62 15.00 2.12 3.51
CA MET A 62 15.38 1.37 2.31
C MET A 62 16.88 1.46 2.01
N ILE A 63 17.47 2.69 2.06
CA ILE A 63 18.90 2.89 1.81
C ILE A 63 19.72 2.16 2.88
N THR A 64 19.29 2.28 4.13
CA THR A 64 19.93 1.63 5.28
C THR A 64 19.95 0.11 5.12
N ARG A 65 18.86 -0.50 4.60
CA ARG A 65 18.73 -1.96 4.48
C ARG A 65 19.25 -2.52 3.16
N HIS A 66 19.11 -1.77 2.06
CA HIS A 66 19.33 -2.30 0.71
C HIS A 66 20.33 -1.48 -0.13
N GLY A 67 20.75 -0.31 0.36
CA GLY A 67 21.73 0.55 -0.28
C GLY A 67 21.14 1.56 -1.28
N GLN A 68 21.94 2.57 -1.61
CA GLN A 68 21.56 3.71 -2.44
C GLN A 68 21.06 3.30 -3.82
N LYS A 69 21.71 2.34 -4.47
CA LYS A 69 21.34 1.89 -5.82
C LYS A 69 19.89 1.38 -5.90
N ILE A 70 19.44 0.62 -4.91
CA ILE A 70 18.07 0.10 -4.86
C ILE A 70 17.08 1.24 -4.66
N PHE A 71 17.42 2.22 -3.81
CA PHE A 71 16.61 3.42 -3.66
C PHE A 71 16.48 4.17 -4.98
N ASP A 72 17.60 4.48 -5.66
CA ASP A 72 17.61 5.25 -6.91
C ASP A 72 16.78 4.59 -8.01
N THR A 73 16.92 3.27 -8.20
CA THR A 73 16.14 2.53 -9.19
C THR A 73 14.66 2.47 -8.82
N THR A 74 14.34 2.39 -7.53
CA THR A 74 12.94 2.42 -7.04
C THR A 74 12.32 3.79 -7.30
N VAL A 75 13.00 4.89 -6.96
CA VAL A 75 12.50 6.25 -7.22
C VAL A 75 12.32 6.51 -8.71
N THR A 76 13.29 6.11 -9.54
CA THR A 76 13.19 6.22 -11.00
C THR A 76 11.93 5.50 -11.51
N MET A 77 11.66 4.28 -11.05
CA MET A 77 10.46 3.53 -11.40
C MET A 77 9.18 4.23 -10.92
N MET A 78 9.17 4.75 -9.68
CA MET A 78 8.01 5.45 -9.12
C MET A 78 7.73 6.78 -9.81
N GLN A 79 8.72 7.41 -10.44
CA GLN A 79 8.59 8.65 -11.21
C GLN A 79 8.34 8.43 -12.71
N ALA A 80 8.21 7.18 -13.15
CA ALA A 80 7.90 6.86 -14.55
C ALA A 80 6.45 7.22 -14.95
N GLY A 81 5.61 7.58 -13.99
CA GLY A 81 4.22 8.01 -14.20
C GLY A 81 3.54 8.34 -12.88
N PRO A 82 2.27 8.76 -12.92
CA PRO A 82 1.52 9.05 -11.71
C PRO A 82 1.24 7.80 -10.89
N VAL A 83 1.09 8.01 -9.59
CA VAL A 83 0.64 7.00 -8.62
C VAL A 83 -0.73 7.35 -8.08
N ILE A 84 -1.48 6.36 -7.59
CA ILE A 84 -2.75 6.58 -6.91
C ILE A 84 -2.65 6.00 -5.51
N ALA A 85 -2.73 6.88 -4.51
CA ALA A 85 -2.69 6.53 -3.10
C ALA A 85 -4.10 6.40 -2.53
N PHE A 86 -4.31 5.41 -1.67
CA PHE A 86 -5.52 5.22 -0.88
C PHE A 86 -5.15 4.97 0.57
N VAL A 87 -6.01 5.45 1.46
CA VAL A 87 -6.06 5.00 2.85
C VAL A 87 -7.29 4.10 3.00
N LEU A 88 -7.05 2.85 3.38
CA LEU A 88 -8.09 1.86 3.63
C LEU A 88 -8.22 1.61 5.12
N GLU A 89 -9.46 1.53 5.61
CA GLU A 89 -9.79 1.29 7.01
C GLU A 89 -10.60 0.01 7.18
N GLY A 90 -10.33 -0.75 8.24
CA GLY A 90 -11.08 -1.95 8.59
C GLY A 90 -10.49 -2.70 9.78
N ILE A 91 -11.09 -3.82 10.12
CA ILE A 91 -10.60 -4.70 11.20
C ILE A 91 -9.30 -5.34 10.73
N ASP A 92 -8.23 -5.21 11.54
CA ASP A 92 -6.89 -5.72 11.26
C ASP A 92 -6.43 -5.38 9.83
N ALA A 93 -6.73 -4.15 9.36
CA ALA A 93 -6.59 -3.75 7.96
C ALA A 93 -5.18 -3.97 7.42
N VAL A 94 -4.14 -3.71 8.23
CA VAL A 94 -2.75 -3.89 7.80
C VAL A 94 -2.48 -5.36 7.47
N ALA A 95 -2.82 -6.28 8.37
CA ALA A 95 -2.62 -7.71 8.17
C ALA A 95 -3.46 -8.26 7.01
N VAL A 96 -4.72 -7.85 6.89
CA VAL A 96 -5.63 -8.26 5.81
C VAL A 96 -5.09 -7.80 4.46
N ILE A 97 -4.70 -6.53 4.33
CA ILE A 97 -4.15 -5.97 3.09
C ILE A 97 -2.85 -6.68 2.71
N ARG A 98 -1.93 -6.86 3.65
CA ARG A 98 -0.66 -7.59 3.42
C ARG A 98 -0.90 -9.00 2.89
N LYS A 99 -1.86 -9.73 3.48
CA LYS A 99 -2.25 -11.06 3.02
C LYS A 99 -2.81 -11.03 1.59
N MET A 100 -3.64 -10.05 1.26
CA MET A 100 -4.22 -9.90 -0.08
C MET A 100 -3.19 -9.51 -1.14
N VAL A 101 -2.24 -8.66 -0.78
CA VAL A 101 -1.19 -8.18 -1.70
C VAL A 101 -0.19 -9.29 -2.02
N GLY A 102 0.19 -10.09 -1.05
CA GLY A 102 1.16 -11.18 -1.23
C GLY A 102 2.62 -10.74 -1.09
N ALA A 103 3.54 -11.66 -1.35
CA ALA A 103 4.97 -11.44 -1.23
C ALA A 103 5.46 -10.26 -2.09
N THR A 104 6.52 -9.57 -1.62
CA THR A 104 7.08 -8.40 -2.32
C THR A 104 7.59 -8.75 -3.72
N GLU A 105 8.25 -9.89 -3.86
CA GLU A 105 8.61 -10.45 -5.16
C GLU A 105 7.41 -11.18 -5.77
N SER A 106 6.93 -10.70 -6.91
CA SER A 106 5.72 -11.26 -7.54
C SER A 106 5.88 -12.73 -7.95
N LYS A 107 7.07 -13.12 -8.40
CA LYS A 107 7.39 -14.53 -8.71
C LYS A 107 7.13 -15.48 -7.55
N SER A 108 7.35 -15.00 -6.33
CA SER A 108 7.20 -15.76 -5.08
C SER A 108 5.82 -15.60 -4.44
N ALA A 109 4.99 -14.69 -4.96
CA ALA A 109 3.65 -14.45 -4.47
C ALA A 109 2.71 -15.58 -4.89
N LEU A 110 1.87 -16.04 -3.96
CA LEU A 110 0.94 -17.14 -4.22
C LEU A 110 -0.17 -16.71 -5.18
N PRO A 111 -0.64 -17.58 -6.05
CA PRO A 111 -1.86 -17.38 -6.83
C PRO A 111 -3.04 -17.00 -5.90
N GLY A 112 -3.90 -16.09 -6.35
CA GLY A 112 -4.97 -15.53 -5.54
C GLY A 112 -4.58 -14.26 -4.77
N THR A 113 -3.29 -13.99 -4.59
CA THR A 113 -2.82 -12.69 -4.11
C THR A 113 -2.72 -11.69 -5.27
N ILE A 114 -2.77 -10.39 -4.96
CA ILE A 114 -2.71 -9.35 -6.00
C ILE A 114 -1.41 -9.47 -6.81
N ARG A 115 -0.27 -9.61 -6.17
CA ARG A 115 1.01 -9.74 -6.88
C ARG A 115 1.15 -11.07 -7.62
N GLY A 116 0.57 -12.15 -7.07
CA GLY A 116 0.55 -13.45 -7.73
C GLY A 116 -0.31 -13.49 -8.99
N ASP A 117 -1.41 -12.74 -9.01
CA ASP A 117 -2.36 -12.73 -10.13
C ASP A 117 -1.99 -11.71 -11.22
N TYR A 118 -1.36 -10.57 -10.84
CA TYR A 118 -1.17 -9.45 -11.76
C TYR A 118 0.30 -9.18 -12.14
N SER A 119 1.27 -9.90 -11.59
CA SER A 119 2.68 -9.69 -11.89
C SER A 119 3.48 -10.98 -11.84
N HIS A 120 4.54 -11.06 -12.67
CA HIS A 120 5.48 -12.20 -12.70
C HIS A 120 6.93 -11.75 -12.47
N MET A 121 7.13 -10.50 -11.97
CA MET A 121 8.46 -9.92 -11.77
C MET A 121 9.25 -10.63 -10.68
N SER A 122 10.56 -10.65 -10.84
CA SER A 122 11.52 -11.17 -9.86
C SER A 122 12.61 -10.17 -9.56
N TYR A 123 13.21 -10.27 -8.36
CA TYR A 123 14.39 -9.49 -7.98
C TYR A 123 15.54 -9.70 -8.97
N GLY A 124 15.84 -10.98 -9.31
CA GLY A 124 16.95 -11.29 -10.21
C GLY A 124 16.80 -10.64 -11.60
N HIS A 125 15.59 -10.58 -12.14
CA HIS A 125 15.35 -9.87 -13.40
C HIS A 125 15.50 -8.36 -13.25
N ALA A 126 14.91 -7.78 -12.21
CA ALA A 126 15.01 -6.34 -11.94
C ALA A 126 16.48 -5.90 -11.76
N ASP A 127 17.27 -6.68 -11.01
CA ASP A 127 18.69 -6.43 -10.79
C ASP A 127 19.49 -6.52 -12.09
N GLN A 128 19.23 -7.53 -12.91
CA GLN A 128 19.89 -7.71 -14.21
C GLN A 128 19.59 -6.56 -15.17
N MET A 129 18.38 -6.04 -15.15
CA MET A 129 17.95 -4.91 -15.97
C MET A 129 18.32 -3.55 -15.38
N GLY A 130 18.75 -3.50 -14.11
CA GLY A 130 19.07 -2.26 -13.41
C GLY A 130 17.85 -1.35 -13.18
N ILE A 131 16.67 -1.95 -12.93
CA ILE A 131 15.40 -1.24 -12.71
C ILE A 131 14.86 -1.48 -11.31
N GLY A 132 13.95 -0.62 -10.84
CA GLY A 132 13.14 -0.90 -9.67
C GLY A 132 12.23 -2.10 -9.91
N LEU A 133 11.67 -2.69 -8.84
CA LEU A 133 10.76 -3.83 -8.94
C LEU A 133 9.31 -3.36 -9.17
N PRO A 134 8.76 -3.44 -10.40
CA PRO A 134 7.35 -3.15 -10.65
C PRO A 134 6.51 -4.33 -10.13
N ASN A 135 5.84 -4.11 -9.00
CA ASN A 135 5.06 -5.13 -8.29
C ASN A 135 3.70 -4.62 -7.84
N ILE A 136 3.07 -3.80 -8.70
CA ILE A 136 1.68 -3.35 -8.66
C ILE A 136 1.44 -2.23 -7.65
N LEU A 137 1.66 -2.48 -6.37
CA LEU A 137 1.38 -1.51 -5.30
C LEU A 137 2.32 -1.67 -4.11
N HIS A 138 2.45 -0.58 -3.36
CA HIS A 138 2.97 -0.57 -2.00
C HIS A 138 1.80 -0.77 -1.01
N ALA A 139 2.07 -1.43 0.10
CA ALA A 139 1.19 -1.51 1.25
C ALA A 139 2.02 -1.43 2.53
N SER A 140 1.53 -0.70 3.53
CA SER A 140 2.19 -0.53 4.84
C SER A 140 2.58 -1.87 5.45
N GLY A 141 3.76 -1.93 6.07
CA GLY A 141 4.33 -3.17 6.63
C GLY A 141 3.70 -3.57 7.96
N ASP A 142 3.44 -2.59 8.83
CA ASP A 142 2.82 -2.74 10.14
C ASP A 142 2.00 -1.50 10.50
N ALA A 143 1.32 -1.52 11.66
CA ALA A 143 0.44 -0.43 12.09
C ALA A 143 1.21 0.87 12.36
N LYS A 144 2.44 0.81 12.88
CA LYS A 144 3.27 1.97 13.15
C LYS A 144 3.76 2.62 11.85
N GLU A 145 4.22 1.80 10.90
CA GLU A 145 4.60 2.26 9.56
C GLU A 145 3.40 2.88 8.85
N ALA A 146 2.21 2.27 8.95
CA ALA A 146 0.97 2.79 8.38
C ALA A 146 0.63 4.20 8.90
N GLU A 147 0.74 4.45 10.21
CA GLU A 147 0.50 5.77 10.80
C GLU A 147 1.46 6.83 10.25
N MET A 148 2.75 6.52 10.20
CA MET A 148 3.78 7.43 9.68
C MET A 148 3.58 7.70 8.18
N GLU A 149 3.30 6.67 7.40
CA GLU A 149 3.07 6.79 5.97
C GLU A 149 1.81 7.59 5.66
N ILE A 150 0.69 7.32 6.35
CA ILE A 150 -0.56 8.06 6.16
C ILE A 150 -0.35 9.55 6.46
N THR A 151 0.32 9.88 7.56
CA THR A 151 0.64 11.27 7.93
C THR A 151 1.54 11.97 6.91
N HIS A 152 2.45 11.22 6.27
CA HIS A 152 3.30 11.75 5.20
C HIS A 152 2.53 11.98 3.89
N TRP A 153 1.63 11.03 3.53
CA TRP A 153 0.91 11.08 2.26
C TRP A 153 -0.35 11.94 2.30
N PHE A 154 -1.05 12.05 3.43
CA PHE A 154 -2.34 12.71 3.54
C PHE A 154 -2.35 13.71 4.70
N SER A 155 -3.00 14.85 4.48
CA SER A 155 -3.43 15.74 5.56
C SER A 155 -4.71 15.19 6.21
N GLU A 156 -5.00 15.61 7.44
CA GLU A 156 -6.23 15.20 8.13
C GLU A 156 -7.49 15.58 7.36
N SER A 157 -7.49 16.71 6.64
CA SER A 157 -8.62 17.18 5.83
C SER A 157 -8.87 16.35 4.56
N GLU A 158 -7.95 15.49 4.18
CA GLU A 158 -8.08 14.55 3.05
C GLU A 158 -8.59 13.17 3.48
N LEU A 159 -8.83 12.97 4.78
CA LEU A 159 -9.33 11.72 5.35
C LEU A 159 -10.77 11.91 5.83
N PHE A 160 -11.63 10.99 5.41
CA PHE A 160 -13.08 11.09 5.66
C PHE A 160 -13.54 9.97 6.60
N ASP A 161 -14.41 10.33 7.54
CA ASP A 161 -15.12 9.38 8.37
C ASP A 161 -16.58 9.32 7.93
N TYR A 162 -17.07 8.10 7.64
CA TYR A 162 -18.45 7.84 7.22
C TYR A 162 -18.82 6.38 7.51
N GLU A 163 -20.10 6.13 7.71
CA GLU A 163 -20.60 4.77 7.98
C GLU A 163 -20.73 3.96 6.68
N VAL A 164 -20.33 2.67 6.74
CA VAL A 164 -20.60 1.70 5.69
C VAL A 164 -21.57 0.63 6.17
N SER A 165 -22.35 0.06 5.26
CA SER A 165 -23.51 -0.76 5.59
C SER A 165 -23.20 -2.02 6.42
N HIS A 166 -21.99 -2.55 6.34
CA HIS A 166 -21.57 -3.75 7.07
C HIS A 166 -21.05 -3.49 8.48
N GLU A 167 -20.73 -2.22 8.85
CA GLU A 167 -20.24 -1.89 10.20
C GLU A 167 -21.22 -2.30 11.30
N LYS A 168 -22.52 -2.27 11.01
CA LYS A 168 -23.57 -2.76 11.94
C LYS A 168 -23.42 -4.24 12.32
N PHE A 169 -22.72 -5.04 11.53
CA PHE A 169 -22.45 -6.45 11.81
C PHE A 169 -21.06 -6.68 12.41
N THR A 170 -20.11 -5.78 12.16
CA THR A 170 -18.70 -5.95 12.52
C THR A 170 -18.27 -5.06 13.68
N GLN A 171 -18.99 -3.96 13.93
CA GLN A 171 -18.64 -2.92 14.91
C GLN A 171 -19.82 -2.61 15.84
N THR A 172 -20.49 -3.65 16.39
CA THR A 172 -21.58 -3.43 17.35
C THR A 172 -21.05 -2.68 18.58
N LYS A 173 -21.55 -1.45 18.82
CA LYS A 173 -21.32 -0.76 20.08
C LYS A 173 -21.89 -1.62 21.20
N LYS A 174 -21.05 -2.03 22.17
CA LYS A 174 -21.56 -2.58 23.43
C LYS A 174 -22.49 -1.51 24.04
N LYS A 175 -23.76 -1.88 24.23
CA LYS A 175 -24.71 -1.06 24.99
C LYS A 175 -24.27 -0.94 26.44
#